data_cac094ac3482087727cd5db64dd5653d
#
_entry.id   cac094ac3482087727cd5db64dd5653d
#
_cell.length_a   1.000
_cell.length_b   1.000
_cell.length_c   1.000
_cell.angle_alpha   90.00
_cell.angle_beta   90.00
_cell.angle_gamma   90.00
#
_symmetry.space_group_name_H-M   'P 1'
#
loop_
_entity.id
_entity.type
_entity.pdbx_description
1 polymer ?
#
loop_
_entity_poly.entity_id
_entity_poly.type
_entity_poly.pdbx_seq_one_letter_code
_entity_poly.pdbx_strand_id
1 'polypeptide(L)'
;VPFLKLDRQDVNYSLDHDTGLDIKGLDKGSLIFNSNSEEGYEILVFDNTNGSRHAEFWKHDFLKVEAHSNEFHQTKEFLTLTEAFVNGQYAEEFEAESTEKIDLLNRSINYFKENESFNKEDFVSDVFQYEDVIDSFNKFENDYQKDRHLNLSDAFEISIPAVKKQSRLFKSVLKLDKNFHVYIHGDKEKIVKGEEEDGRK
;
A
#
# COMPACT_ATOMS: atom_id res chain seq x y z
N VAL A 1 -1.34 -30.88 16.14
CA VAL A 1 -0.62 -29.76 16.75
C VAL A 1 -1.50 -29.20 17.87
N PRO A 2 -0.97 -28.92 19.07
CA PRO A 2 -1.74 -28.31 20.16
C PRO A 2 -2.15 -26.88 19.77
N PHE A 3 -3.38 -26.53 20.06
CA PHE A 3 -3.92 -25.17 19.87
C PHE A 3 -4.72 -24.72 21.09
N LEU A 4 -4.93 -23.42 21.23
CA LEU A 4 -5.75 -22.84 22.26
C LEU A 4 -7.22 -22.80 21.80
N LYS A 5 -8.09 -23.41 22.58
CA LYS A 5 -9.52 -23.40 22.36
C LYS A 5 -10.16 -22.42 23.32
N LEU A 6 -10.98 -21.52 22.80
CA LEU A 6 -11.77 -20.57 23.56
C LEU A 6 -13.18 -21.13 23.73
N ASP A 7 -13.51 -21.54 24.92
CA ASP A 7 -14.87 -21.97 25.26
C ASP A 7 -15.61 -20.86 26.02
N ARG A 8 -16.81 -20.54 25.57
CA ARG A 8 -17.69 -19.59 26.22
C ARG A 8 -18.55 -20.33 27.23
N GLN A 9 -18.46 -19.93 28.50
CA GLN A 9 -19.33 -20.38 29.57
C GLN A 9 -20.12 -19.17 30.12
N ASP A 10 -21.34 -19.01 29.67
CA ASP A 10 -22.21 -17.85 29.97
C ASP A 10 -21.53 -16.50 29.61
N VAL A 11 -21.10 -15.74 30.62
CA VAL A 11 -20.39 -14.46 30.47
C VAL A 11 -18.87 -14.60 30.59
N ASN A 12 -18.36 -15.80 30.90
CA ASN A 12 -16.94 -16.06 31.07
C ASN A 12 -16.39 -16.84 29.89
N TYR A 13 -15.10 -16.64 29.62
CA TYR A 13 -14.35 -17.39 28.61
C TYR A 13 -13.26 -18.19 29.30
N SER A 14 -13.16 -19.47 28.99
CA SER A 14 -12.04 -20.31 29.39
C SER A 14 -11.15 -20.61 28.20
N LEU A 15 -9.83 -20.60 28.43
CA LEU A 15 -8.83 -21.03 27.47
C LEU A 15 -8.39 -22.44 27.81
N ASP A 16 -8.62 -23.34 26.89
CA ASP A 16 -8.20 -24.73 27.03
C ASP A 16 -7.22 -25.13 25.93
N HIS A 17 -6.46 -26.21 26.14
CA HIS A 17 -5.55 -26.75 25.14
C HIS A 17 -6.17 -27.98 24.48
N ASP A 18 -6.21 -27.97 23.17
CA ASP A 18 -6.66 -29.12 22.39
C ASP A 18 -5.68 -29.43 21.24
N THR A 19 -5.88 -30.51 20.53
CA THR A 19 -5.09 -30.87 19.36
C THR A 19 -5.87 -30.63 18.08
N GLY A 20 -5.28 -29.95 17.15
CA GLY A 20 -5.94 -29.60 15.89
C GLY A 20 -4.95 -29.31 14.77
N LEU A 21 -5.40 -28.53 13.80
CA LEU A 21 -4.61 -28.15 12.65
C LEU A 21 -3.51 -27.15 13.04
N ASP A 22 -2.36 -27.28 12.40
CA ASP A 22 -1.29 -26.30 12.53
C ASP A 22 -1.60 -25.08 11.69
N ILE A 23 -1.96 -23.97 12.36
CA ILE A 23 -2.25 -22.69 11.68
C ILE A 23 -1.06 -22.18 10.86
N LYS A 24 0.18 -22.48 11.30
CA LYS A 24 1.39 -22.09 10.56
C LYS A 24 1.61 -22.93 9.30
N GLY A 25 1.02 -24.12 9.24
CA GLY A 25 1.06 -25.01 8.08
C GLY A 25 -0.13 -24.83 7.13
N LEU A 26 -1.05 -23.91 7.40
CA LEU A 26 -2.15 -23.63 6.49
C LEU A 26 -1.72 -22.67 5.39
N ASP A 27 -1.94 -23.08 4.16
CA ASP A 27 -1.73 -22.23 2.99
C ASP A 27 -2.78 -21.11 2.90
N LYS A 28 -4.03 -21.44 3.19
CA LYS A 28 -5.17 -20.53 3.12
C LYS A 28 -6.15 -20.77 4.26
N GLY A 29 -6.81 -19.70 4.71
CA GLY A 29 -7.86 -19.80 5.71
C GLY A 29 -8.73 -18.55 5.74
N SER A 30 -9.91 -18.68 6.34
CA SER A 30 -10.81 -17.58 6.59
C SER A 30 -11.50 -17.74 7.93
N LEU A 31 -11.72 -16.60 8.61
CA LEU A 31 -12.57 -16.49 9.79
C LEU A 31 -13.77 -15.64 9.42
N ILE A 32 -14.97 -16.17 9.62
CA ILE A 32 -16.23 -15.51 9.30
C ILE A 32 -16.85 -15.01 10.60
N PHE A 33 -17.09 -13.70 10.67
CA PHE A 33 -17.72 -13.05 11.80
C PHE A 33 -19.15 -12.63 11.41
N ASN A 34 -20.12 -13.07 12.19
CA ASN A 34 -21.50 -12.65 12.06
C ASN A 34 -21.83 -11.64 13.17
N SER A 35 -21.09 -10.54 13.18
CA SER A 35 -21.26 -9.49 14.20
C SER A 35 -22.49 -8.61 13.93
N ASN A 36 -22.86 -8.45 12.67
CA ASN A 36 -24.05 -7.70 12.26
C ASN A 36 -24.71 -8.37 11.04
N SER A 37 -25.68 -9.23 11.28
CA SER A 37 -26.33 -10.04 10.23
C SER A 37 -27.15 -9.20 9.22
N GLU A 38 -27.48 -7.96 9.54
CA GLU A 38 -28.25 -7.08 8.66
C GLU A 38 -27.34 -6.39 7.63
N GLU A 39 -26.06 -6.21 7.95
CA GLU A 39 -25.06 -5.58 7.07
C GLU A 39 -24.16 -6.60 6.33
N GLY A 40 -24.32 -7.89 6.62
CA GLY A 40 -23.55 -8.97 6.05
C GLY A 40 -22.51 -9.56 7.00
N TYR A 41 -21.60 -10.36 6.45
CA TYR A 41 -20.55 -11.03 7.22
C TYR A 41 -19.21 -10.33 7.03
N GLU A 42 -18.48 -10.11 8.11
CA GLU A 42 -17.07 -9.74 8.05
C GLU A 42 -16.24 -11.02 7.95
N ILE A 43 -15.30 -11.05 6.99
CA ILE A 43 -14.46 -12.21 6.75
C ILE A 43 -13.00 -11.80 6.82
N LEU A 44 -12.27 -12.33 7.78
CA LEU A 44 -10.82 -12.24 7.82
C LEU A 44 -10.25 -13.34 6.94
N VAL A 45 -9.55 -12.98 5.90
CA VAL A 45 -8.91 -13.90 4.94
C VAL A 45 -7.40 -13.85 5.13
N PHE A 46 -6.76 -15.01 5.24
CA PHE A 46 -5.31 -15.11 5.14
C PHE A 46 -4.90 -16.07 4.03
N ASP A 47 -3.80 -15.73 3.37
CA ASP A 47 -3.21 -16.51 2.30
C ASP A 47 -1.69 -16.45 2.45
N ASN A 48 -1.09 -17.60 2.71
CA ASN A 48 0.36 -17.78 2.86
C ASN A 48 1.03 -18.24 1.56
N THR A 49 0.26 -18.45 0.48
CA THR A 49 0.83 -18.86 -0.81
C THR A 49 1.51 -17.67 -1.48
N ASN A 50 2.76 -17.85 -1.88
CA ASN A 50 3.54 -16.84 -2.57
C ASN A 50 3.05 -16.67 -4.02
N GLY A 51 2.17 -15.71 -4.26
CA GLY A 51 1.75 -15.34 -5.60
C GLY A 51 0.42 -14.60 -5.67
N SER A 52 0.42 -13.44 -6.31
CA SER A 52 -0.76 -12.57 -6.42
C SER A 52 -1.98 -13.25 -7.11
N ARG A 53 -1.76 -14.13 -8.09
CA ARG A 53 -2.85 -14.82 -8.80
C ARG A 53 -3.63 -15.82 -7.94
N HIS A 54 -2.97 -16.48 -6.99
CA HIS A 54 -3.65 -17.42 -6.10
C HIS A 54 -4.47 -16.70 -5.03
N ALA A 55 -4.01 -15.53 -4.57
CA ALA A 55 -4.77 -14.69 -3.65
C ALA A 55 -6.08 -14.19 -4.28
N GLU A 56 -6.05 -13.78 -5.54
CA GLU A 56 -7.24 -13.32 -6.29
C GLU A 56 -8.28 -14.43 -6.40
N PHE A 57 -7.91 -15.62 -6.87
CA PHE A 57 -8.84 -16.76 -6.95
C PHE A 57 -9.50 -17.05 -5.60
N TRP A 58 -8.72 -17.06 -4.52
CA TRP A 58 -9.25 -17.36 -3.18
C TRP A 58 -10.25 -16.33 -2.69
N LYS A 59 -9.96 -15.05 -2.90
CA LYS A 59 -10.81 -13.94 -2.46
C LYS A 59 -12.00 -13.72 -3.38
N HIS A 60 -11.76 -13.55 -4.66
CA HIS A 60 -12.79 -13.11 -5.60
C HIS A 60 -13.60 -14.25 -6.19
N ASP A 61 -12.96 -15.35 -6.62
CA ASP A 61 -13.68 -16.44 -7.29
C ASP A 61 -14.33 -17.40 -6.29
N PHE A 62 -13.61 -17.77 -5.23
CA PHE A 62 -14.08 -18.76 -4.25
C PHE A 62 -14.89 -18.14 -3.12
N LEU A 63 -14.31 -17.21 -2.36
CA LEU A 63 -14.98 -16.58 -1.22
C LEU A 63 -15.96 -15.49 -1.64
N LYS A 64 -15.78 -14.90 -2.83
CA LYS A 64 -16.58 -13.78 -3.36
C LYS A 64 -16.67 -12.61 -2.38
N VAL A 65 -15.53 -12.27 -1.78
CA VAL A 65 -15.41 -11.19 -0.82
C VAL A 65 -14.72 -9.98 -1.44
N GLU A 66 -15.19 -8.81 -1.05
CA GLU A 66 -14.55 -7.54 -1.37
C GLU A 66 -13.75 -7.04 -0.17
N ALA A 67 -12.68 -6.26 -0.44
CA ALA A 67 -11.93 -5.66 0.64
C ALA A 67 -12.79 -4.61 1.35
N HIS A 68 -12.80 -4.65 2.69
CA HIS A 68 -13.48 -3.62 3.47
C HIS A 68 -12.80 -2.28 3.22
N SER A 69 -13.54 -1.34 2.64
CA SER A 69 -13.04 -0.02 2.28
C SER A 69 -13.03 0.90 3.50
N ASN A 70 -12.11 0.64 4.45
CA ASN A 70 -11.87 1.52 5.58
C ASN A 70 -10.67 2.46 5.30
N GLU A 71 -10.47 3.43 6.19
CA GLU A 71 -9.40 4.44 6.07
C GLU A 71 -8.02 3.79 5.94
N PHE A 72 -7.78 2.67 6.63
CA PHE A 72 -6.52 1.94 6.55
C PHE A 72 -6.29 1.36 5.16
N HIS A 73 -7.32 0.74 4.58
CA HIS A 73 -7.26 0.17 3.24
C HIS A 73 -7.09 1.27 2.19
N GLN A 74 -7.91 2.31 2.24
CA GLN A 74 -7.85 3.46 1.33
C GLN A 74 -6.45 4.09 1.34
N THR A 75 -5.93 4.44 2.51
CA THR A 75 -4.60 5.02 2.68
C THR A 75 -3.50 4.10 2.13
N LYS A 76 -3.57 2.80 2.46
CA LYS A 76 -2.57 1.83 2.03
C LYS A 76 -2.55 1.66 0.51
N GLU A 77 -3.72 1.45 -0.09
CA GLU A 77 -3.82 1.19 -1.53
C GLU A 77 -3.47 2.44 -2.34
N PHE A 78 -3.87 3.63 -1.88
CA PHE A 78 -3.53 4.88 -2.57
C PHE A 78 -2.02 5.15 -2.55
N LEU A 79 -1.36 4.92 -1.42
CA LEU A 79 0.10 5.01 -1.34
C LEU A 79 0.78 3.96 -2.25
N THR A 80 0.28 2.73 -2.29
CA THR A 80 0.82 1.67 -3.16
C THR A 80 0.65 2.01 -4.64
N LEU A 81 -0.51 2.56 -5.02
CA LEU A 81 -0.79 3.05 -6.37
C LEU A 81 0.17 4.18 -6.76
N THR A 82 0.35 5.16 -5.87
CA THR A 82 1.26 6.29 -6.11
C THR A 82 2.71 5.82 -6.30
N GLU A 83 3.17 4.89 -5.48
CA GLU A 83 4.51 4.30 -5.62
C GLU A 83 4.66 3.55 -6.95
N ALA A 84 3.66 2.78 -7.36
CA ALA A 84 3.67 2.07 -8.63
C ALA A 84 3.67 3.03 -9.84
N PHE A 85 2.91 4.13 -9.78
CA PHE A 85 2.92 5.17 -10.81
C PHE A 85 4.29 5.80 -10.96
N VAL A 86 4.88 6.27 -9.86
CA VAL A 86 6.18 6.98 -9.90
C VAL A 86 7.31 6.08 -10.39
N ASN A 87 7.34 4.82 -9.98
CA ASN A 87 8.40 3.89 -10.39
C ASN A 87 8.17 3.23 -11.76
N GLY A 88 6.92 3.22 -12.24
CA GLY A 88 6.52 2.65 -13.53
C GLY A 88 6.25 3.72 -14.58
N GLN A 89 4.97 4.06 -14.78
CA GLN A 89 4.53 4.91 -15.88
C GLN A 89 5.21 6.28 -15.90
N TYR A 90 5.30 6.97 -14.76
CA TYR A 90 5.98 8.26 -14.70
C TYR A 90 7.46 8.17 -15.11
N ALA A 91 8.15 7.13 -14.61
CA ALA A 91 9.57 6.93 -14.92
C ALA A 91 9.81 6.71 -16.42
N GLU A 92 8.90 6.01 -17.11
CA GLU A 92 8.99 5.68 -18.53
C GLU A 92 8.50 6.82 -19.42
N GLU A 93 7.36 7.42 -19.10
CA GLU A 93 6.70 8.43 -19.92
C GLU A 93 7.47 9.77 -19.93
N PHE A 94 8.05 10.14 -18.77
CA PHE A 94 8.77 11.39 -18.60
C PHE A 94 10.28 11.23 -18.57
N GLU A 95 10.82 10.03 -18.86
CA GLU A 95 12.25 9.71 -18.78
C GLU A 95 12.88 10.16 -17.45
N ALA A 96 12.12 10.00 -16.35
CA ALA A 96 12.40 10.62 -15.07
C ALA A 96 13.68 10.09 -14.42
N GLU A 97 14.53 11.00 -13.98
CA GLU A 97 15.74 10.66 -13.23
C GLU A 97 15.38 10.13 -11.82
N SER A 98 16.33 9.40 -11.21
CA SER A 98 16.12 8.84 -9.85
C SER A 98 15.83 9.91 -8.79
N THR A 99 16.38 11.11 -8.97
CA THR A 99 16.16 12.26 -8.07
C THR A 99 14.72 12.79 -8.16
N GLU A 100 14.15 12.86 -9.37
CA GLU A 100 12.77 13.30 -9.59
C GLU A 100 11.76 12.31 -9.02
N LYS A 101 12.00 10.99 -9.21
CA LYS A 101 11.18 9.94 -8.60
C LYS A 101 11.20 10.01 -7.08
N ILE A 102 12.38 10.18 -6.49
CA ILE A 102 12.54 10.35 -5.05
C ILE A 102 11.76 11.57 -4.57
N ASP A 103 11.73 12.66 -5.37
CA ASP A 103 10.99 13.87 -5.04
C ASP A 103 9.49 13.63 -4.98
N LEU A 104 8.96 13.07 -6.02
CA LEU A 104 7.55 12.76 -6.05
C LEU A 104 7.14 11.82 -4.90
N LEU A 105 7.94 10.78 -4.64
CA LEU A 105 7.70 9.87 -3.54
C LEU A 105 7.74 10.57 -2.16
N ASN A 106 8.68 11.49 -1.96
CA ASN A 106 8.78 12.23 -0.71
C ASN A 106 7.61 13.21 -0.53
N ARG A 107 7.25 13.96 -1.58
CA ARG A 107 6.08 14.85 -1.55
C ARG A 107 4.81 14.03 -1.25
N SER A 108 4.65 12.88 -1.92
CA SER A 108 3.52 12.00 -1.69
C SER A 108 3.40 11.55 -0.23
N ILE A 109 4.47 10.98 0.33
CA ILE A 109 4.40 10.49 1.71
C ILE A 109 4.28 11.63 2.73
N ASN A 110 4.82 12.81 2.45
CA ASN A 110 4.70 13.97 3.33
C ASN A 110 3.26 14.51 3.33
N TYR A 111 2.59 14.56 2.18
CA TYR A 111 1.17 14.89 2.14
C TYR A 111 0.35 14.03 3.11
N PHE A 112 0.55 12.70 3.09
CA PHE A 112 -0.15 11.78 3.98
C PHE A 112 0.29 11.87 5.45
N LYS A 113 1.43 12.46 5.76
CA LYS A 113 1.88 12.68 7.15
C LYS A 113 1.39 13.98 7.75
N GLU A 114 1.17 14.99 6.92
CA GLU A 114 0.86 16.35 7.33
C GLU A 114 -0.64 16.64 7.37
N ASN A 115 -1.45 15.81 6.67
CA ASN A 115 -2.90 15.98 6.60
C ASN A 115 -3.62 14.88 7.40
N GLU A 116 -4.78 15.22 7.96
CA GLU A 116 -5.67 14.28 8.66
C GLU A 116 -6.62 13.58 7.69
N SER A 117 -6.97 14.24 6.59
CA SER A 117 -7.85 13.74 5.54
C SER A 117 -7.19 13.86 4.17
N PHE A 118 -7.49 12.90 3.31
CA PHE A 118 -7.08 12.88 1.92
C PHE A 118 -8.14 13.54 1.06
N ASN A 119 -7.71 14.40 0.15
CA ASN A 119 -8.50 14.90 -0.97
C ASN A 119 -7.66 14.73 -2.24
N LYS A 120 -8.21 14.10 -3.26
CA LYS A 120 -7.49 13.76 -4.49
C LYS A 120 -7.06 15.01 -5.27
N GLU A 121 -7.93 16.02 -5.39
CA GLU A 121 -7.61 17.24 -6.13
C GLU A 121 -6.45 17.99 -5.48
N ASP A 122 -6.48 18.13 -4.15
CA ASP A 122 -5.40 18.74 -3.39
C ASP A 122 -4.11 17.92 -3.51
N PHE A 123 -4.20 16.58 -3.38
CA PHE A 123 -3.05 15.72 -3.50
C PHE A 123 -2.35 15.83 -4.86
N VAL A 124 -3.09 15.74 -5.97
CA VAL A 124 -2.47 15.79 -7.30
C VAL A 124 -1.87 17.15 -7.59
N SER A 125 -2.51 18.24 -7.12
CA SER A 125 -2.00 19.60 -7.25
C SER A 125 -0.71 19.82 -6.46
N ASP A 126 -0.65 19.36 -5.20
CA ASP A 126 0.50 19.57 -4.32
C ASP A 126 1.68 18.68 -4.70
N VAL A 127 1.41 17.44 -5.11
CA VAL A 127 2.45 16.43 -5.38
C VAL A 127 2.97 16.52 -6.81
N PHE A 128 2.10 16.50 -7.80
CA PHE A 128 2.52 16.41 -9.21
C PHE A 128 2.75 17.77 -9.87
N GLN A 129 1.95 18.78 -9.55
CA GLN A 129 2.12 20.19 -9.94
C GLN A 129 1.96 20.50 -11.44
N TYR A 130 2.25 19.57 -12.35
CA TYR A 130 2.18 19.72 -13.80
C TYR A 130 0.96 19.01 -14.36
N GLU A 131 0.21 19.67 -15.26
CA GLU A 131 -1.03 19.13 -15.83
C GLU A 131 -0.83 17.81 -16.57
N ASP A 132 0.26 17.66 -17.33
CA ASP A 132 0.59 16.45 -18.07
C ASP A 132 0.85 15.25 -17.14
N VAL A 133 1.52 15.49 -16.01
CA VAL A 133 1.76 14.46 -14.99
C VAL A 133 0.46 14.08 -14.28
N ILE A 134 -0.40 15.07 -13.98
CA ILE A 134 -1.72 14.86 -13.37
C ILE A 134 -2.61 14.02 -14.29
N ASP A 135 -2.64 14.34 -15.58
CA ASP A 135 -3.40 13.60 -16.58
C ASP A 135 -2.91 12.15 -16.73
N SER A 136 -1.59 11.96 -16.73
CA SER A 136 -0.97 10.64 -16.77
C SER A 136 -1.32 9.83 -15.50
N PHE A 137 -1.24 10.46 -14.33
CA PHE A 137 -1.63 9.83 -13.07
C PHE A 137 -3.10 9.41 -13.04
N ASN A 138 -4.01 10.28 -13.48
CA ASN A 138 -5.44 9.97 -13.52
C ASN A 138 -5.78 8.79 -14.44
N LYS A 139 -5.09 8.67 -15.58
CA LYS A 139 -5.22 7.50 -16.47
C LYS A 139 -4.71 6.24 -15.79
N PHE A 140 -3.50 6.31 -15.23
CA PHE A 140 -2.90 5.18 -14.52
C PHE A 140 -3.78 4.70 -13.36
N GLU A 141 -4.29 5.61 -12.56
CA GLU A 141 -5.17 5.30 -11.44
C GLU A 141 -6.43 4.55 -11.90
N ASN A 142 -7.09 5.05 -12.95
CA ASN A 142 -8.28 4.39 -13.49
C ASN A 142 -8.01 2.95 -13.96
N ASP A 143 -6.90 2.73 -14.64
CA ASP A 143 -6.52 1.41 -15.13
C ASP A 143 -6.08 0.50 -13.96
N TYR A 144 -5.31 1.03 -13.02
CA TYR A 144 -4.88 0.32 -11.81
C TYR A 144 -6.06 -0.15 -10.96
N GLN A 145 -7.08 0.72 -10.78
CA GLN A 145 -8.29 0.37 -10.03
C GLN A 145 -9.10 -0.72 -10.74
N LYS A 146 -9.26 -0.65 -12.07
CA LYS A 146 -9.95 -1.67 -12.87
C LYS A 146 -9.26 -3.02 -12.80
N ASP A 147 -7.95 -3.04 -13.03
CA ASP A 147 -7.16 -4.28 -13.07
C ASP A 147 -7.12 -5.00 -11.71
N ARG A 148 -7.26 -4.26 -10.64
CA ARG A 148 -7.20 -4.80 -9.27
C ARG A 148 -8.55 -4.87 -8.56
N HIS A 149 -9.62 -4.54 -9.26
CA HIS A 149 -10.98 -4.49 -8.69
C HIS A 149 -11.02 -3.63 -7.41
N LEU A 150 -10.34 -2.48 -7.43
CA LEU A 150 -10.32 -1.52 -6.34
C LEU A 150 -11.37 -0.43 -6.55
N ASN A 151 -11.91 0.08 -5.46
CA ASN A 151 -12.76 1.25 -5.44
C ASN A 151 -12.19 2.25 -4.42
N LEU A 152 -11.29 3.12 -4.89
CA LEU A 152 -10.69 4.15 -4.07
C LEU A 152 -11.54 5.41 -4.11
N SER A 153 -11.76 5.99 -2.95
CA SER A 153 -12.53 7.22 -2.80
C SER A 153 -11.66 8.44 -3.06
N ASP A 154 -12.23 9.47 -3.67
CA ASP A 154 -11.53 10.75 -3.88
C ASP A 154 -11.29 11.52 -2.57
N ALA A 155 -11.98 11.16 -1.49
CA ALA A 155 -11.80 11.73 -0.16
C ALA A 155 -12.01 10.68 0.94
N PHE A 156 -11.10 10.65 1.93
CA PHE A 156 -11.17 9.76 3.09
C PHE A 156 -10.30 10.26 4.24
N GLU A 157 -10.52 9.75 5.45
CA GLU A 157 -9.66 10.00 6.61
C GLU A 157 -8.34 9.24 6.46
N ILE A 158 -7.22 9.90 6.75
CA ILE A 158 -5.90 9.28 6.61
C ILE A 158 -5.59 8.39 7.81
N SER A 159 -5.29 7.12 7.55
CA SER A 159 -4.87 6.17 8.57
C SER A 159 -3.37 6.28 8.86
N ILE A 160 -3.00 6.88 9.98
CA ILE A 160 -1.60 7.00 10.44
C ILE A 160 -0.88 5.62 10.54
N PRO A 161 -1.53 4.53 11.04
CA PRO A 161 -0.92 3.21 11.00
C PRO A 161 -0.60 2.71 9.59
N ALA A 162 -1.46 2.99 8.60
CA ALA A 162 -1.22 2.63 7.20
C ALA A 162 -0.03 3.43 6.62
N VAL A 163 0.02 4.74 6.87
CA VAL A 163 1.15 5.61 6.47
C VAL A 163 2.47 5.09 7.04
N LYS A 164 2.53 4.75 8.33
CA LYS A 164 3.73 4.18 8.96
C LYS A 164 4.17 2.87 8.32
N LYS A 165 3.20 1.99 8.00
CA LYS A 165 3.47 0.70 7.34
C LYS A 165 4.03 0.88 5.94
N GLN A 166 3.43 1.80 5.16
CA GLN A 166 3.82 2.04 3.77
C GLN A 166 5.05 2.96 3.61
N SER A 167 5.43 3.73 4.62
CA SER A 167 6.61 4.60 4.58
C SER A 167 7.90 3.89 4.16
N ARG A 168 7.94 2.56 4.26
CA ARG A 168 9.09 1.76 3.80
C ARG A 168 9.24 1.74 2.27
N LEU A 169 8.14 1.87 1.53
CA LEU A 169 8.14 1.93 0.06
C LEU A 169 8.65 3.28 -0.45
N PHE A 170 8.54 4.32 0.36
CA PHE A 170 8.90 5.69 0.06
C PHE A 170 10.30 6.08 0.56
N LYS A 171 11.16 5.08 0.79
CA LYS A 171 12.54 5.36 1.20
C LYS A 171 13.33 5.96 0.04
N SER A 172 13.91 7.11 0.31
CA SER A 172 14.81 7.80 -0.61
C SER A 172 16.16 7.10 -0.63
N VAL A 173 16.33 6.14 -1.53
CA VAL A 173 17.59 5.43 -1.72
C VAL A 173 18.09 5.66 -3.13
N LEU A 174 19.15 6.43 -3.27
CA LEU A 174 19.85 6.58 -4.52
C LEU A 174 20.85 5.41 -4.67
N LYS A 175 20.61 4.54 -5.63
CA LYS A 175 21.52 3.45 -5.98
C LYS A 175 22.50 3.98 -7.02
N LEU A 176 23.73 4.20 -6.59
CA LEU A 176 24.81 4.64 -7.49
C LEU A 176 25.42 3.46 -8.24
N ASP A 177 25.52 2.29 -7.58
CA ASP A 177 26.04 1.05 -8.13
C ASP A 177 25.49 -0.13 -7.34
N LYS A 178 25.79 -1.38 -7.74
CA LYS A 178 25.39 -2.62 -7.04
C LYS A 178 25.73 -2.61 -5.55
N ASN A 179 26.84 -1.95 -5.16
CA ASN A 179 27.37 -1.92 -3.81
C ASN A 179 27.26 -0.55 -3.12
N PHE A 180 26.85 0.50 -3.81
CA PHE A 180 26.80 1.85 -3.28
C PHE A 180 25.37 2.39 -3.29
N HIS A 181 24.82 2.55 -2.10
CA HIS A 181 23.51 3.12 -1.89
C HIS A 181 23.62 4.35 -0.99
N VAL A 182 23.09 5.47 -1.45
CA VAL A 182 22.96 6.69 -0.64
C VAL A 182 21.54 6.78 -0.09
N TYR A 183 21.43 6.83 1.22
CA TYR A 183 20.15 7.05 1.92
C TYR A 183 19.99 8.54 2.18
N ILE A 184 18.96 9.15 1.58
CA ILE A 184 18.70 10.57 1.72
C ILE A 184 17.69 10.77 2.86
N HIS A 185 18.13 11.37 3.96
CA HIS A 185 17.34 11.63 5.17
C HIS A 185 17.14 13.13 5.39
N GLY A 186 16.79 13.89 4.38
CA GLY A 186 16.60 15.32 4.53
C GLY A 186 16.31 16.04 3.23
N ASP A 187 16.53 17.35 3.29
CA ASP A 187 16.24 18.30 2.24
C ASP A 187 17.10 18.03 0.98
N LYS A 188 16.43 17.77 -0.13
CA LYS A 188 17.08 17.45 -1.41
C LYS A 188 17.73 18.67 -2.06
N GLU A 189 17.22 19.85 -1.79
CA GLU A 189 17.80 21.10 -2.34
C GLU A 189 19.28 21.23 -2.00
N LYS A 190 19.77 20.43 -1.05
CA LYS A 190 21.17 20.31 -0.67
C LYS A 190 21.97 19.31 -1.50
N ILE A 191 21.32 18.55 -2.40
CA ILE A 191 21.98 17.59 -3.28
C ILE A 191 22.15 18.27 -4.64
N VAL A 192 23.34 18.72 -4.91
CA VAL A 192 23.70 19.33 -6.20
C VAL A 192 24.37 18.27 -7.06
N LYS A 193 23.87 18.10 -8.29
CA LYS A 193 24.52 17.27 -9.30
C LYS A 193 25.81 17.96 -9.73
N GLY A 194 26.96 17.36 -9.43
CA GLY A 194 28.26 17.81 -9.89
C GLY A 194 28.67 17.04 -11.15
N GLU A 195 29.29 17.72 -12.11
CA GLU A 195 30.01 17.09 -13.22
C GLU A 195 31.49 17.23 -12.95
N GLU A 196 32.25 16.14 -13.03
CA GLU A 196 33.72 16.21 -13.03
C GLU A 196 34.22 16.62 -14.44
N GLU A 197 35.43 17.25 -14.51
CA GLU A 197 36.01 17.73 -15.77
C GLU A 197 36.22 16.61 -16.81
N ASP A 198 36.19 15.35 -16.41
CA ASP A 198 36.29 14.18 -17.28
C ASP A 198 34.94 13.62 -17.76
N GLY A 199 33.82 14.31 -17.50
CA GLY A 199 32.46 13.95 -17.94
C GLY A 199 31.80 12.83 -17.14
N ARG A 200 32.37 12.40 -16.02
CA ARG A 200 31.71 11.50 -15.07
C ARG A 200 30.64 12.28 -14.27
N LYS A 201 29.48 11.68 -14.12
CA LYS A 201 28.31 12.24 -13.39
C LYS A 201 28.12 11.53 -12.08
#